data_db06dec68cb4adbe1b6a688b6e4c3337
#
_entry.id   db06dec68cb4adbe1b6a688b6e4c3337
#
_cell.length_a   1.000
_cell.length_b   1.000
_cell.length_c   1.000
_cell.angle_alpha   90.00
_cell.angle_beta   90.00
_cell.angle_gamma   90.00
#
_symmetry.space_group_name_H-M   'P 1'
#
loop_
_entity.id
_entity.type
_entity.pdbx_description
1 polymer ?
#
loop_
_entity_poly.entity_id
_entity_poly.type
_entity_poly.pdbx_seq_one_letter_code
_entity_poly.pdbx_strand_id
1 'polypeptide(L)'
;MTQSNQAHTNGTGSSGVFQLFRERLSRDAMYGVASYWDARAGARSGMARSLWPSNTFNALWDERQRALVTRALGDVTGHRIADVGCGTGRITRWLAEERGARQVVGIDFSQATVEAARHESAAFVSSGLVRFERGDVVAGLGSVGVVGFDEAIVLGCLSVACSDGPSLERAMRHVARLVRRGGRVLVLEPIHRSPLLRRVLDLGLEEWIAAANGAGLELVAADRMGFVPVRLVFSVRDLPLSIVGPIFRAGERLLDAAPWLYPLSDYKLLVFTRSSRAVDDVSPT
;
A
#
# COMPACT_ATOMS: atom_id res chain seq x y z
N MET A 1 54.65 -14.23 5.74
CA MET A 1 54.71 -12.86 5.21
C MET A 1 54.23 -12.91 3.77
N THR A 2 53.01 -12.55 3.50
CA THR A 2 52.53 -11.98 2.21
C THR A 2 51.06 -11.57 2.44
N GLN A 3 50.87 -10.29 2.65
CA GLN A 3 49.57 -9.65 2.71
C GLN A 3 49.05 -9.51 1.29
N SER A 4 47.85 -10.04 1.00
CA SER A 4 47.12 -9.75 -0.23
C SER A 4 46.11 -8.62 0.04
N ASN A 5 46.42 -7.44 -0.51
CA ASN A 5 45.58 -6.28 -0.65
C ASN A 5 44.31 -6.64 -1.45
N GLN A 6 43.16 -6.64 -0.84
CA GLN A 6 41.90 -6.58 -1.57
C GLN A 6 41.53 -5.11 -1.79
N ALA A 7 41.68 -4.68 -3.01
CA ALA A 7 41.24 -3.38 -3.48
C ALA A 7 39.71 -3.34 -3.53
N HIS A 8 39.11 -2.44 -2.74
CA HIS A 8 37.71 -2.03 -2.88
C HIS A 8 37.55 -1.25 -4.19
N THR A 9 37.00 -1.89 -5.20
CA THR A 9 36.57 -1.21 -6.41
C THR A 9 35.20 -0.57 -6.12
N ASN A 10 35.19 0.75 -5.95
CA ASN A 10 34.01 1.59 -6.02
C ASN A 10 33.42 1.51 -7.42
N GLY A 11 32.43 0.64 -7.62
CA GLY A 11 31.65 0.52 -8.84
C GLY A 11 30.70 1.72 -9.01
N THR A 12 31.03 2.51 -10.01
CA THR A 12 30.42 3.75 -10.46
C THR A 12 28.89 3.65 -10.71
N GLY A 13 28.19 4.75 -10.43
CA GLY A 13 26.73 4.94 -10.43
C GLY A 13 25.91 4.64 -11.70
N SER A 14 26.47 4.03 -12.75
CA SER A 14 25.72 3.59 -13.94
C SER A 14 25.04 2.23 -13.74
N SER A 15 25.56 1.36 -12.87
CA SER A 15 24.99 0.02 -12.61
C SER A 15 23.66 0.08 -11.86
N GLY A 16 23.49 1.05 -10.95
CA GLY A 16 22.26 1.17 -10.12
C GLY A 16 21.02 1.59 -10.92
N VAL A 17 21.18 2.50 -11.88
CA VAL A 17 20.06 2.95 -12.73
C VAL A 17 19.62 1.84 -13.69
N PHE A 18 20.57 1.10 -14.26
CA PHE A 18 20.29 -0.03 -15.15
C PHE A 18 19.64 -1.20 -14.40
N GLN A 19 20.05 -1.44 -13.16
CA GLN A 19 19.45 -2.44 -12.28
C GLN A 19 18.02 -2.06 -11.90
N LEU A 20 17.76 -0.79 -11.55
CA LEU A 20 16.41 -0.27 -11.29
C LEU A 20 15.51 -0.37 -12.52
N PHE A 21 16.06 -0.13 -13.71
CA PHE A 21 15.30 -0.27 -14.97
C PHE A 21 14.96 -1.74 -15.25
N ARG A 22 15.89 -2.65 -15.03
CA ARG A 22 15.69 -4.10 -15.18
C ARG A 22 14.70 -4.63 -14.14
N GLU A 23 14.78 -4.20 -12.88
CA GLU A 23 13.82 -4.53 -11.83
C GLU A 23 12.42 -4.02 -12.18
N ARG A 24 12.32 -2.85 -12.83
CA ARG A 24 11.02 -2.33 -13.30
C ARG A 24 10.40 -3.14 -14.43
N LEU A 25 11.21 -3.75 -15.29
CA LEU A 25 10.72 -4.58 -16.41
C LEU A 25 10.37 -6.02 -15.98
N SER A 26 10.87 -6.49 -14.83
CA SER A 26 10.64 -7.85 -14.31
C SER A 26 9.71 -7.89 -13.09
N ARG A 27 8.91 -6.86 -12.87
CA ARG A 27 8.02 -6.73 -11.69
C ARG A 27 7.02 -7.86 -11.54
N ASP A 28 6.45 -8.31 -12.65
CA ASP A 28 5.42 -9.35 -12.68
C ASP A 28 5.93 -10.66 -12.07
N ALA A 29 7.22 -10.98 -12.28
CA ALA A 29 7.85 -12.18 -11.73
C ALA A 29 8.26 -12.05 -10.25
N MET A 30 8.46 -10.82 -9.76
CA MET A 30 9.05 -10.57 -8.44
C MET A 30 8.02 -10.24 -7.37
N TYR A 31 7.08 -9.36 -7.67
CA TYR A 31 6.21 -8.79 -6.63
C TYR A 31 5.07 -9.72 -6.20
N GLY A 32 4.65 -10.66 -7.04
CA GLY A 32 3.60 -11.63 -6.73
C GLY A 32 4.02 -12.78 -5.83
N VAL A 33 5.31 -12.87 -5.42
CA VAL A 33 5.82 -14.00 -4.64
C VAL A 33 6.24 -13.58 -3.23
N ALA A 34 5.82 -14.34 -2.22
CA ALA A 34 6.09 -14.06 -0.81
C ALA A 34 7.59 -13.98 -0.52
N SER A 35 8.41 -14.84 -1.15
CA SER A 35 9.87 -14.88 -0.94
C SER A 35 10.60 -13.58 -1.28
N TYR A 36 10.08 -12.79 -2.22
CA TYR A 36 10.62 -11.46 -2.51
C TYR A 36 10.42 -10.51 -1.32
N TRP A 37 9.23 -10.53 -0.71
CA TRP A 37 8.91 -9.68 0.43
C TRP A 37 9.57 -10.16 1.71
N ASP A 38 9.68 -11.49 1.90
CA ASP A 38 10.41 -12.10 3.00
C ASP A 38 11.89 -11.66 3.00
N ALA A 39 12.54 -11.76 1.83
CA ALA A 39 13.92 -11.30 1.66
C ALA A 39 14.06 -9.78 1.89
N ARG A 40 13.10 -8.99 1.42
CA ARG A 40 13.10 -7.54 1.56
C ARG A 40 12.88 -7.09 3.01
N ALA A 41 12.04 -7.79 3.76
CA ALA A 41 11.81 -7.53 5.18
C ALA A 41 13.10 -7.68 6.02
N GLY A 42 13.97 -8.62 5.65
CA GLY A 42 15.27 -8.84 6.30
C GLY A 42 16.40 -7.92 5.80
N ALA A 43 16.40 -7.57 4.50
CA ALA A 43 17.54 -6.89 3.86
C ALA A 43 17.54 -5.37 4.00
N ARG A 44 16.41 -4.74 4.35
CA ARG A 44 16.26 -3.28 4.44
C ARG A 44 15.76 -2.89 5.82
N SER A 45 16.02 -1.65 6.23
CA SER A 45 15.55 -1.09 7.51
C SER A 45 14.50 0.01 7.28
N GLY A 46 13.68 0.27 8.28
CA GLY A 46 12.70 1.34 8.27
C GLY A 46 11.70 1.25 7.12
N MET A 47 11.24 2.39 6.63
CA MET A 47 10.24 2.49 5.57
C MET A 47 10.73 1.98 4.21
N ALA A 48 12.04 1.87 3.97
CA ALA A 48 12.58 1.31 2.73
C ALA A 48 12.27 -0.19 2.55
N ARG A 49 11.77 -0.89 3.57
CA ARG A 49 11.27 -2.27 3.47
C ARG A 49 10.05 -2.37 2.54
N SER A 50 9.19 -1.38 2.56
CA SER A 50 7.93 -1.38 1.78
C SER A 50 7.81 -0.24 0.77
N LEU A 51 8.65 0.79 0.86
CA LEU A 51 8.62 1.97 0.01
C LEU A 51 9.87 2.08 -0.88
N TRP A 52 10.32 3.30 -1.17
CA TRP A 52 11.45 3.57 -2.05
C TRP A 52 12.80 3.57 -1.31
N PRO A 53 13.93 3.63 -2.04
CA PRO A 53 15.26 3.72 -1.42
C PRO A 53 15.50 4.98 -0.59
N SER A 54 14.92 6.13 -0.97
CA SER A 54 15.12 7.40 -0.26
C SER A 54 14.32 7.48 1.03
N ASN A 55 15.01 7.60 2.18
CA ASN A 55 14.36 7.76 3.48
C ASN A 55 13.68 9.13 3.61
N THR A 56 14.32 10.19 3.12
CA THR A 56 13.75 11.55 3.12
C THR A 56 12.45 11.61 2.32
N PHE A 57 12.45 11.02 1.12
CA PHE A 57 11.24 10.95 0.29
C PHE A 57 10.15 10.11 0.96
N ASN A 58 10.52 8.97 1.55
CA ASN A 58 9.58 8.09 2.25
C ASN A 58 8.90 8.80 3.44
N ALA A 59 9.63 9.62 4.19
CA ALA A 59 9.06 10.39 5.29
C ALA A 59 8.00 11.40 4.82
N LEU A 60 8.30 12.16 3.76
CA LEU A 60 7.34 13.09 3.15
C LEU A 60 6.13 12.37 2.54
N TRP A 61 6.38 11.22 1.92
CA TRP A 61 5.32 10.38 1.37
C TRP A 61 4.39 9.85 2.45
N ASP A 62 4.95 9.36 3.56
CA ASP A 62 4.20 8.86 4.70
C ASP A 62 3.34 9.96 5.33
N GLU A 63 3.90 11.15 5.54
CA GLU A 63 3.17 12.32 6.03
C GLU A 63 1.96 12.64 5.13
N ARG A 64 2.16 12.72 3.80
CA ARG A 64 1.09 12.98 2.83
C ARG A 64 0.06 11.87 2.79
N GLN A 65 0.51 10.60 2.82
CA GLN A 65 -0.36 9.44 2.84
C GLN A 65 -1.27 9.43 4.07
N ARG A 66 -0.69 9.67 5.26
CA ARG A 66 -1.46 9.76 6.51
C ARG A 66 -2.46 10.91 6.48
N ALA A 67 -2.06 12.07 5.99
CA ALA A 67 -2.96 13.23 5.86
C ALA A 67 -4.14 12.92 4.92
N LEU A 68 -3.89 12.25 3.79
CA LEU A 68 -4.92 11.86 2.84
C LEU A 68 -5.88 10.82 3.44
N VAL A 69 -5.35 9.78 4.09
CA VAL A 69 -6.14 8.74 4.77
C VAL A 69 -6.94 9.33 5.93
N THR A 70 -6.35 10.23 6.73
CA THR A 70 -7.05 10.96 7.80
C THR A 70 -8.28 11.70 7.28
N ARG A 71 -8.12 12.46 6.19
CA ARG A 71 -9.22 13.20 5.56
C ARG A 71 -10.33 12.27 5.07
N ALA A 72 -9.96 11.16 4.47
CA ALA A 72 -10.92 10.19 3.93
C ALA A 72 -11.65 9.38 5.01
N LEU A 73 -10.95 9.00 6.06
CA LEU A 73 -11.53 8.26 7.18
C LEU A 73 -12.38 9.15 8.11
N GLY A 74 -11.99 10.41 8.31
CA GLY A 74 -12.57 11.25 9.35
C GLY A 74 -12.24 10.75 10.75
N ASP A 75 -13.20 10.84 11.68
CA ASP A 75 -13.07 10.27 13.02
C ASP A 75 -13.26 8.75 12.98
N VAL A 76 -12.29 8.02 13.52
CA VAL A 76 -12.31 6.56 13.65
C VAL A 76 -12.19 6.10 15.11
N THR A 77 -12.40 7.00 16.04
CA THR A 77 -12.39 6.68 17.48
C THR A 77 -13.37 5.55 17.77
N GLY A 78 -12.86 4.50 18.40
CA GLY A 78 -13.68 3.33 18.75
C GLY A 78 -13.96 2.35 17.59
N HIS A 79 -13.53 2.64 16.37
CA HIS A 79 -13.72 1.77 15.21
C HIS A 79 -12.78 0.58 15.21
N ARG A 80 -13.20 -0.49 14.53
CA ARG A 80 -12.38 -1.64 14.19
C ARG A 80 -11.95 -1.53 12.73
N ILE A 81 -10.65 -1.59 12.46
CA ILE A 81 -10.07 -1.34 11.13
C ILE A 81 -9.24 -2.55 10.69
N ALA A 82 -9.43 -2.98 9.43
CA ALA A 82 -8.54 -3.93 8.77
C ALA A 82 -7.53 -3.18 7.90
N ASP A 83 -6.24 -3.47 8.07
CA ASP A 83 -5.14 -2.93 7.24
C ASP A 83 -4.61 -4.07 6.35
N VAL A 84 -5.05 -4.11 5.09
CA VAL A 84 -4.76 -5.20 4.14
C VAL A 84 -3.51 -4.89 3.34
N GLY A 85 -2.53 -5.78 3.37
CA GLY A 85 -1.18 -5.53 2.88
C GLY A 85 -0.40 -4.63 3.85
N CYS A 86 -0.54 -4.89 5.14
CA CYS A 86 -0.04 -4.02 6.22
C CYS A 86 1.50 -3.88 6.25
N GLY A 87 2.23 -4.77 5.58
CA GLY A 87 3.68 -4.81 5.66
C GLY A 87 4.14 -4.98 7.10
N THR A 88 5.16 -4.24 7.52
CA THR A 88 5.67 -4.25 8.91
C THR A 88 4.81 -3.44 9.90
N GLY A 89 3.56 -3.13 9.55
CA GLY A 89 2.58 -2.55 10.47
C GLY A 89 2.71 -1.04 10.69
N ARG A 90 3.34 -0.30 9.78
CA ARG A 90 3.53 1.16 9.89
C ARG A 90 2.20 1.92 10.03
N ILE A 91 1.25 1.65 9.17
CA ILE A 91 -0.08 2.28 9.19
C ILE A 91 -0.96 1.65 10.27
N THR A 92 -0.85 0.36 10.48
CA THR A 92 -1.57 -0.37 11.55
C THR A 92 -1.31 0.27 12.91
N ARG A 93 -0.02 0.51 13.26
CA ARG A 93 0.37 1.20 14.51
C ARG A 93 -0.16 2.62 14.59
N TRP A 94 0.01 3.39 13.53
CA TRP A 94 -0.46 4.76 13.46
C TRP A 94 -1.97 4.90 13.70
N LEU A 95 -2.77 4.00 13.14
CA LEU A 95 -4.23 4.00 13.34
C LEU A 95 -4.60 3.72 14.80
N ALA A 96 -3.88 2.81 15.45
CA ALA A 96 -4.12 2.48 16.84
C ALA A 96 -3.65 3.61 17.79
N GLU A 97 -2.45 4.15 17.54
CA GLU A 97 -1.78 5.10 18.43
C GLU A 97 -2.33 6.52 18.31
N GLU A 98 -2.45 7.01 17.06
CA GLU A 98 -2.73 8.42 16.81
C GLU A 98 -4.19 8.68 16.38
N ARG A 99 -4.93 7.65 15.94
CA ARG A 99 -6.28 7.81 15.43
C ARG A 99 -7.39 7.29 16.37
N GLY A 100 -7.01 6.70 17.49
CA GLY A 100 -7.96 6.23 18.50
C GLY A 100 -8.82 5.03 18.07
N ALA A 101 -8.39 4.28 17.06
CA ALA A 101 -9.07 3.06 16.65
C ALA A 101 -9.09 2.05 17.83
N ARG A 102 -10.25 1.43 18.09
CA ARG A 102 -10.41 0.45 19.17
C ARG A 102 -9.59 -0.81 18.94
N GLN A 103 -9.49 -1.22 17.68
CA GLN A 103 -8.71 -2.37 17.26
C GLN A 103 -8.29 -2.23 15.81
N VAL A 104 -7.02 -2.53 15.50
CA VAL A 104 -6.54 -2.60 14.12
C VAL A 104 -5.97 -3.99 13.88
N VAL A 105 -6.43 -4.64 12.78
CA VAL A 105 -5.92 -5.94 12.35
C VAL A 105 -5.14 -5.75 11.06
N GLY A 106 -3.82 -5.89 11.15
CA GLY A 106 -2.93 -5.92 9.99
C GLY A 106 -2.91 -7.30 9.36
N ILE A 107 -3.08 -7.35 8.06
CA ILE A 107 -3.11 -8.60 7.27
C ILE A 107 -2.04 -8.50 6.18
N ASP A 108 -1.15 -9.48 6.10
CA ASP A 108 -0.14 -9.57 5.04
C ASP A 108 0.06 -11.03 4.63
N PHE A 109 0.43 -11.28 3.37
CA PHE A 109 0.61 -12.65 2.89
C PHE A 109 1.99 -13.23 3.22
N SER A 110 3.00 -12.38 3.49
CA SER A 110 4.36 -12.76 3.88
C SER A 110 4.42 -13.07 5.37
N GLN A 111 4.79 -14.30 5.71
CA GLN A 111 4.95 -14.72 7.11
C GLN A 111 6.05 -13.92 7.81
N ALA A 112 7.20 -13.73 7.15
CA ALA A 112 8.31 -12.98 7.73
C ALA A 112 7.94 -11.50 7.99
N THR A 113 7.14 -10.91 7.10
CA THR A 113 6.63 -9.54 7.27
C THR A 113 5.69 -9.44 8.47
N VAL A 114 4.78 -10.41 8.63
CA VAL A 114 3.86 -10.49 9.79
C VAL A 114 4.62 -10.66 11.10
N GLU A 115 5.66 -11.48 11.14
CA GLU A 115 6.50 -11.67 12.31
C GLU A 115 7.27 -10.39 12.68
N ALA A 116 7.84 -9.71 11.67
CA ALA A 116 8.49 -8.41 11.87
C ALA A 116 7.50 -7.37 12.41
N ALA A 117 6.28 -7.32 11.86
CA ALA A 117 5.22 -6.42 12.32
C ALA A 117 4.84 -6.68 13.80
N ARG A 118 4.69 -7.95 14.19
CA ARG A 118 4.43 -8.34 15.59
C ARG A 118 5.54 -7.90 16.51
N HIS A 119 6.78 -8.13 16.13
CA HIS A 119 7.95 -7.74 16.93
C HIS A 119 8.04 -6.21 17.08
N GLU A 120 7.92 -5.47 15.99
CA GLU A 120 7.99 -4.01 16.00
C GLU A 120 6.80 -3.34 16.72
N SER A 121 5.70 -4.07 16.90
CA SER A 121 4.47 -3.59 17.53
C SER A 121 4.15 -4.28 18.84
N ALA A 122 5.13 -4.88 19.51
CA ALA A 122 4.92 -5.76 20.67
C ALA A 122 4.06 -5.13 21.78
N ALA A 123 4.26 -3.85 22.10
CA ALA A 123 3.46 -3.13 23.09
C ALA A 123 1.97 -3.02 22.71
N PHE A 124 1.68 -2.72 21.44
CA PHE A 124 0.30 -2.64 20.93
C PHE A 124 -0.36 -4.01 20.79
N VAL A 125 0.42 -5.04 20.47
CA VAL A 125 -0.05 -6.43 20.41
C VAL A 125 -0.41 -6.91 21.83
N SER A 126 0.45 -6.63 22.82
CA SER A 126 0.22 -7.02 24.21
C SER A 126 -1.00 -6.34 24.84
N SER A 127 -1.31 -5.10 24.42
CA SER A 127 -2.52 -4.38 24.87
C SER A 127 -3.80 -4.82 24.14
N GLY A 128 -3.70 -5.63 23.09
CA GLY A 128 -4.83 -6.06 22.27
C GLY A 128 -5.34 -5.02 21.26
N LEU A 129 -4.71 -3.84 21.20
CA LEU A 129 -5.06 -2.78 20.24
C LEU A 129 -4.74 -3.15 18.80
N VAL A 130 -3.68 -3.95 18.61
CA VAL A 130 -3.22 -4.36 17.29
C VAL A 130 -3.08 -5.88 17.23
N ARG A 131 -3.50 -6.48 16.12
CA ARG A 131 -3.24 -7.87 15.77
C ARG A 131 -2.63 -7.94 14.38
N PHE A 132 -1.78 -8.94 14.13
CA PHE A 132 -1.25 -9.21 12.81
C PHE A 132 -1.53 -10.66 12.42
N GLU A 133 -2.10 -10.85 11.24
CA GLU A 133 -2.51 -12.15 10.73
C GLU A 133 -1.95 -12.36 9.32
N ARG A 134 -1.61 -13.61 9.02
CA ARG A 134 -1.24 -13.98 7.66
C ARG A 134 -2.49 -14.21 6.83
N GLY A 135 -2.58 -13.55 5.66
CA GLY A 135 -3.69 -13.74 4.74
C GLY A 135 -3.33 -13.27 3.33
N ASP A 136 -3.74 -14.02 2.33
CA ASP A 136 -3.58 -13.69 0.92
C ASP A 136 -4.88 -13.06 0.40
N VAL A 137 -4.80 -11.80 -0.01
CA VAL A 137 -5.98 -11.06 -0.48
C VAL A 137 -6.58 -11.62 -1.77
N VAL A 138 -5.78 -12.30 -2.60
CA VAL A 138 -6.22 -12.89 -3.88
C VAL A 138 -6.72 -14.32 -3.70
N ALA A 139 -5.99 -15.14 -2.94
CA ALA A 139 -6.34 -16.54 -2.71
C ALA A 139 -7.46 -16.72 -1.67
N GLY A 140 -7.65 -15.74 -0.81
CA GLY A 140 -8.61 -15.74 0.30
C GLY A 140 -7.93 -15.38 1.60
N LEU A 141 -8.63 -14.65 2.45
CA LEU A 141 -8.07 -14.16 3.72
C LEU A 141 -8.05 -15.23 4.82
N GLY A 142 -8.39 -16.45 4.47
CA GLY A 142 -8.19 -17.74 5.17
C GLY A 142 -8.51 -17.73 6.66
N SER A 143 -7.45 -17.61 7.46
CA SER A 143 -7.47 -17.66 8.91
C SER A 143 -7.86 -16.34 9.58
N VAL A 144 -8.15 -15.28 8.83
CA VAL A 144 -8.63 -14.02 9.40
C VAL A 144 -10.04 -14.24 9.93
N GLY A 145 -10.13 -14.80 11.14
CA GLY A 145 -11.38 -15.14 11.81
C GLY A 145 -12.23 -13.94 12.23
N VAL A 146 -11.89 -12.74 11.78
CA VAL A 146 -12.53 -11.50 12.18
C VAL A 146 -13.13 -10.81 10.97
N VAL A 147 -14.44 -10.66 10.97
CA VAL A 147 -15.22 -9.89 10.00
C VAL A 147 -16.01 -8.80 10.73
N GLY A 148 -16.62 -7.89 10.00
CA GLY A 148 -17.46 -6.84 10.58
C GLY A 148 -16.63 -5.65 11.06
N PHE A 149 -15.55 -5.35 10.35
CA PHE A 149 -14.82 -4.10 10.53
C PHE A 149 -15.65 -2.90 10.09
N ASP A 150 -15.43 -1.76 10.73
CA ASP A 150 -16.04 -0.49 10.31
C ASP A 150 -15.38 -0.01 9.03
N GLU A 151 -14.06 -0.15 8.93
CA GLU A 151 -13.26 0.17 7.75
C GLU A 151 -12.28 -0.95 7.38
N ALA A 152 -11.96 -1.02 6.09
CA ALA A 152 -10.76 -1.69 5.58
C ALA A 152 -9.94 -0.70 4.76
N ILE A 153 -8.63 -0.72 4.94
CA ILE A 153 -7.70 0.09 4.15
C ILE A 153 -6.74 -0.82 3.38
N VAL A 154 -6.44 -0.43 2.15
CA VAL A 154 -5.52 -1.14 1.25
C VAL A 154 -4.61 -0.10 0.60
N LEU A 155 -3.32 -0.11 0.95
CA LEU A 155 -2.38 0.93 0.57
C LEU A 155 -1.17 0.36 -0.18
N GLY A 156 -1.22 0.38 -1.52
CA GLY A 156 -0.13 -0.08 -2.38
C GLY A 156 0.07 -1.59 -2.39
N CYS A 157 -0.99 -2.36 -2.17
CA CYS A 157 -0.99 -3.82 -2.09
C CYS A 157 -1.57 -4.47 -3.35
N LEU A 158 -2.77 -4.09 -3.78
CA LEU A 158 -3.50 -4.78 -4.85
C LEU A 158 -2.81 -4.65 -6.20
N SER A 159 -2.19 -3.52 -6.50
CA SER A 159 -1.45 -3.29 -7.74
C SER A 159 -0.22 -4.19 -7.90
N VAL A 160 0.22 -4.86 -6.84
CA VAL A 160 1.32 -5.83 -6.86
C VAL A 160 0.86 -7.26 -6.59
N ALA A 161 -0.23 -7.45 -5.85
CA ALA A 161 -0.80 -8.76 -5.54
C ALA A 161 -1.64 -9.32 -6.70
N CYS A 162 -2.31 -8.45 -7.46
CA CYS A 162 -3.17 -8.85 -8.57
C CYS A 162 -2.40 -8.76 -9.90
N SER A 163 -2.57 -9.77 -10.77
CA SER A 163 -1.95 -9.83 -12.09
C SER A 163 -2.90 -9.41 -13.22
N ASP A 164 -4.21 -9.52 -12.98
CA ASP A 164 -5.28 -9.34 -13.98
C ASP A 164 -6.61 -8.89 -13.35
N GLY A 165 -7.60 -8.61 -14.19
CA GLY A 165 -8.94 -8.21 -13.76
C GLY A 165 -9.62 -9.23 -12.86
N PRO A 166 -9.66 -10.52 -13.22
CA PRO A 166 -10.25 -11.55 -12.36
C PRO A 166 -9.62 -11.67 -10.98
N SER A 167 -8.30 -11.50 -10.85
CA SER A 167 -7.63 -11.49 -9.54
C SER A 167 -7.98 -10.25 -8.72
N LEU A 168 -8.10 -9.08 -9.37
CA LEU A 168 -8.57 -7.85 -8.71
C LEU A 168 -10.01 -7.99 -8.21
N GLU A 169 -10.91 -8.54 -9.01
CA GLU A 169 -12.29 -8.81 -8.59
C GLU A 169 -12.37 -9.75 -7.39
N ARG A 170 -11.58 -10.83 -7.37
CA ARG A 170 -11.49 -11.72 -6.20
C ARG A 170 -11.00 -10.97 -4.97
N ALA A 171 -9.92 -10.22 -5.11
CA ALA A 171 -9.35 -9.43 -4.01
C ALA A 171 -10.37 -8.41 -3.47
N MET A 172 -11.06 -7.67 -4.34
CA MET A 172 -12.10 -6.72 -3.94
C MET A 172 -13.26 -7.41 -3.20
N ARG A 173 -13.70 -8.59 -3.64
CA ARG A 173 -14.71 -9.38 -2.91
C ARG A 173 -14.22 -9.81 -1.53
N HIS A 174 -12.97 -10.22 -1.39
CA HIS A 174 -12.41 -10.58 -0.09
C HIS A 174 -12.33 -9.38 0.85
N VAL A 175 -11.86 -8.24 0.36
CA VAL A 175 -11.80 -6.99 1.14
C VAL A 175 -13.21 -6.52 1.53
N ALA A 176 -14.18 -6.55 0.61
CA ALA A 176 -15.57 -6.18 0.89
C ALA A 176 -16.19 -7.03 2.01
N ARG A 177 -15.86 -8.32 2.07
CA ARG A 177 -16.37 -9.23 3.12
C ARG A 177 -15.82 -8.93 4.51
N LEU A 178 -14.66 -8.29 4.63
CA LEU A 178 -14.09 -7.88 5.92
C LEU A 178 -14.95 -6.82 6.61
N VAL A 179 -15.47 -5.84 5.87
CA VAL A 179 -16.23 -4.74 6.44
C VAL A 179 -17.70 -5.11 6.62
N ARG A 180 -18.33 -4.53 7.63
CA ARG A 180 -19.79 -4.65 7.83
C ARG A 180 -20.56 -3.95 6.70
N ARG A 181 -21.85 -4.23 6.54
CA ARG A 181 -22.72 -3.47 5.65
C ARG A 181 -22.74 -1.99 6.07
N GLY A 182 -22.63 -1.08 5.11
CA GLY A 182 -22.43 0.35 5.36
C GLY A 182 -21.02 0.72 5.85
N GLY A 183 -20.13 -0.24 6.04
CA GLY A 183 -18.73 0.00 6.33
C GLY A 183 -17.98 0.49 5.09
N ARG A 184 -16.79 1.06 5.27
CA ARG A 184 -16.02 1.70 4.20
C ARG A 184 -14.77 0.92 3.84
N VAL A 185 -14.39 1.00 2.56
CA VAL A 185 -13.14 0.47 2.04
C VAL A 185 -12.37 1.61 1.39
N LEU A 186 -11.15 1.85 1.85
CA LEU A 186 -10.21 2.81 1.27
C LEU A 186 -9.14 2.07 0.49
N VAL A 187 -9.00 2.40 -0.79
CA VAL A 187 -7.99 1.83 -1.69
C VAL A 187 -7.10 2.95 -2.18
N LEU A 188 -5.82 2.96 -1.80
CA LEU A 188 -4.83 3.93 -2.28
C LEU A 188 -3.75 3.19 -3.06
N GLU A 189 -3.83 3.25 -4.39
CA GLU A 189 -3.03 2.43 -5.29
C GLU A 189 -2.42 3.23 -6.45
N PRO A 190 -1.25 2.81 -6.96
CA PRO A 190 -0.69 3.35 -8.19
C PRO A 190 -1.46 2.82 -9.40
N ILE A 191 -2.52 3.51 -9.80
CA ILE A 191 -3.37 3.11 -10.92
C ILE A 191 -2.89 3.81 -12.18
N HIS A 192 -2.16 3.06 -13.02
CA HIS A 192 -1.58 3.55 -14.28
C HIS A 192 -1.58 2.46 -15.35
N ARG A 193 -1.96 2.83 -16.57
CA ARG A 193 -1.75 1.98 -17.77
C ARG A 193 -0.33 2.07 -18.32
N SER A 194 0.46 3.06 -17.89
CA SER A 194 1.84 3.22 -18.35
C SER A 194 2.73 2.08 -17.83
N PRO A 195 3.42 1.34 -18.71
CA PRO A 195 4.36 0.29 -18.31
C PRO A 195 5.48 0.80 -17.39
N LEU A 196 5.82 2.09 -17.46
CA LEU A 196 6.85 2.70 -16.63
C LEU A 196 6.36 2.98 -15.21
N LEU A 197 5.08 3.34 -15.04
CA LEU A 197 4.51 3.81 -13.77
C LEU A 197 3.73 2.72 -13.03
N ARG A 198 3.02 1.86 -13.75
CA ARG A 198 2.28 0.73 -13.17
C ARG A 198 3.21 -0.19 -12.37
N ARG A 199 2.67 -0.92 -11.43
CA ARG A 199 3.41 -1.98 -10.72
C ARG A 199 3.33 -3.30 -11.49
N VAL A 200 2.37 -4.14 -11.18
CA VAL A 200 2.13 -5.40 -11.88
C VAL A 200 0.84 -5.29 -12.71
N LEU A 201 -0.23 -4.90 -12.06
CA LEU A 201 -1.57 -4.82 -12.63
C LEU A 201 -1.68 -3.71 -13.69
N ASP A 202 -2.14 -4.06 -14.88
CA ASP A 202 -2.32 -3.15 -16.02
C ASP A 202 -3.82 -2.85 -16.25
N LEU A 203 -4.42 -2.21 -15.27
CA LEU A 203 -5.82 -1.79 -15.32
C LEU A 203 -5.95 -0.29 -15.07
N GLY A 204 -6.86 0.35 -15.79
CA GLY A 204 -7.20 1.75 -15.59
C GLY A 204 -8.23 1.94 -14.48
N LEU A 205 -8.50 3.21 -14.16
CA LEU A 205 -9.38 3.59 -13.06
C LEU A 205 -10.80 2.99 -13.18
N GLU A 206 -11.35 2.97 -14.38
CA GLU A 206 -12.71 2.45 -14.64
C GLU A 206 -12.81 0.95 -14.32
N GLU A 207 -11.77 0.17 -14.64
CA GLU A 207 -11.71 -1.26 -14.37
C GLU A 207 -11.59 -1.53 -12.86
N TRP A 208 -10.85 -0.70 -12.13
CA TRP A 208 -10.79 -0.75 -10.67
C TRP A 208 -12.15 -0.48 -10.02
N ILE A 209 -12.86 0.56 -10.51
CA ILE A 209 -14.20 0.88 -10.02
C ILE A 209 -15.18 -0.23 -10.37
N ALA A 210 -15.12 -0.79 -11.58
CA ALA A 210 -15.96 -1.91 -11.99
C ALA A 210 -15.76 -3.16 -11.12
N ALA A 211 -14.50 -3.51 -10.82
CA ALA A 211 -14.16 -4.62 -9.93
C ALA A 211 -14.70 -4.41 -8.51
N ALA A 212 -14.62 -3.18 -7.99
CA ALA A 212 -15.19 -2.83 -6.70
C ALA A 212 -16.73 -2.91 -6.70
N ASN A 213 -17.38 -2.38 -7.73
CA ASN A 213 -18.84 -2.44 -7.88
C ASN A 213 -19.32 -3.89 -7.95
N GLY A 214 -18.62 -4.76 -8.69
CA GLY A 214 -18.89 -6.20 -8.74
C GLY A 214 -18.71 -6.92 -7.39
N ALA A 215 -18.00 -6.31 -6.45
CA ALA A 215 -17.85 -6.78 -5.07
C ALA A 215 -18.89 -6.17 -4.10
N GLY A 216 -19.85 -5.38 -4.59
CA GLY A 216 -20.84 -4.68 -3.77
C GLY A 216 -20.30 -3.46 -3.03
N LEU A 217 -19.25 -2.84 -3.57
CA LEU A 217 -18.66 -1.61 -3.07
C LEU A 217 -19.04 -0.45 -4.00
N GLU A 218 -19.65 0.58 -3.46
CA GLU A 218 -20.08 1.78 -4.19
C GLU A 218 -19.08 2.91 -3.96
N LEU A 219 -18.54 3.51 -5.04
CA LEU A 219 -17.60 4.63 -4.94
C LEU A 219 -18.31 5.87 -4.40
N VAL A 220 -17.78 6.43 -3.30
CA VAL A 220 -18.34 7.63 -2.65
C VAL A 220 -17.40 8.83 -2.71
N ALA A 221 -16.10 8.61 -2.85
CA ALA A 221 -15.12 9.68 -3.01
C ALA A 221 -13.86 9.18 -3.74
N ALA A 222 -13.17 10.10 -4.40
CA ALA A 222 -11.86 9.87 -4.99
C ALA A 222 -10.93 11.04 -4.71
N ASP A 223 -9.65 10.75 -4.49
CA ASP A 223 -8.60 11.73 -4.28
C ASP A 223 -7.28 11.20 -4.86
N ARG A 224 -6.18 11.91 -4.67
CA ARG A 224 -4.89 11.58 -5.27
C ARG A 224 -3.72 12.09 -4.46
N MET A 225 -2.54 11.51 -4.72
CA MET A 225 -1.27 12.00 -4.20
C MET A 225 -0.09 11.56 -5.05
N GLY A 226 1.06 12.16 -4.80
CA GLY A 226 2.31 11.77 -5.41
C GLY A 226 2.48 12.34 -6.81
N PHE A 227 2.98 13.59 -6.90
CA PHE A 227 3.29 14.17 -8.20
C PHE A 227 4.41 13.39 -8.89
N VAL A 228 4.08 12.68 -9.97
CA VAL A 228 4.96 11.72 -10.66
C VAL A 228 6.35 12.29 -10.99
N PRO A 229 6.51 13.52 -11.53
CA PRO A 229 7.83 14.06 -11.82
C PRO A 229 8.72 14.14 -10.58
N VAL A 230 8.18 14.57 -9.45
CA VAL A 230 8.91 14.66 -8.16
C VAL A 230 9.30 13.26 -7.68
N ARG A 231 8.37 12.30 -7.72
CA ARG A 231 8.67 10.92 -7.33
C ARG A 231 9.79 10.31 -8.18
N LEU A 232 9.75 10.47 -9.49
CA LEU A 232 10.75 9.87 -10.38
C LEU A 232 12.17 10.35 -10.07
N VAL A 233 12.31 11.62 -9.67
CA VAL A 233 13.61 12.23 -9.38
C VAL A 233 14.07 11.92 -7.94
N PHE A 234 13.20 12.07 -6.95
CA PHE A 234 13.61 12.12 -5.54
C PHE A 234 13.40 10.82 -4.75
N SER A 235 12.72 9.81 -5.32
CA SER A 235 12.50 8.53 -4.62
C SER A 235 13.69 7.57 -4.65
N VAL A 236 14.66 7.80 -5.53
CA VAL A 236 15.75 6.84 -5.82
C VAL A 236 17.02 7.07 -5.01
N ARG A 237 17.22 8.29 -4.49
CA ARG A 237 18.42 8.69 -3.75
C ARG A 237 18.05 9.62 -2.59
N ASP A 238 18.67 9.41 -1.44
CA ASP A 238 18.53 10.34 -0.32
C ASP A 238 19.20 11.68 -0.63
N LEU A 239 18.40 12.73 -0.50
CA LEU A 239 18.82 14.12 -0.58
C LEU A 239 18.31 14.86 0.67
N PRO A 240 18.93 15.97 1.07
CA PRO A 240 18.53 16.73 2.25
C PRO A 240 17.05 17.17 2.20
N LEU A 241 16.38 17.10 3.33
CA LEU A 241 14.97 17.52 3.49
C LEU A 241 14.75 18.97 3.06
N SER A 242 15.74 19.84 3.27
CA SER A 242 15.71 21.24 2.85
C SER A 242 15.57 21.43 1.33
N ILE A 243 15.98 20.44 0.54
CA ILE A 243 15.84 20.43 -0.92
C ILE A 243 14.55 19.70 -1.33
N VAL A 244 14.37 18.47 -0.86
CA VAL A 244 13.25 17.62 -1.28
C VAL A 244 11.92 18.13 -0.76
N GLY A 245 11.88 18.62 0.48
CA GLY A 245 10.64 19.01 1.15
C GLY A 245 9.85 20.11 0.46
N PRO A 246 10.46 21.27 0.11
CA PRO A 246 9.78 22.32 -0.63
C PRO A 246 9.26 21.86 -1.99
N ILE A 247 10.06 21.09 -2.74
CA ILE A 247 9.71 20.59 -4.08
C ILE A 247 8.56 19.58 -3.99
N PHE A 248 8.63 18.68 -3.03
CA PHE A 248 7.56 17.70 -2.78
C PHE A 248 6.24 18.42 -2.46
N ARG A 249 6.24 19.33 -1.49
CA ARG A 249 5.05 20.08 -1.10
C ARG A 249 4.51 20.96 -2.23
N ALA A 250 5.36 21.54 -3.06
CA ALA A 250 4.93 22.30 -4.24
C ALA A 250 4.24 21.38 -5.26
N GLY A 251 4.78 20.19 -5.52
CA GLY A 251 4.16 19.18 -6.40
C GLY A 251 2.79 18.73 -5.89
N GLU A 252 2.64 18.46 -4.58
CA GLU A 252 1.35 18.08 -3.99
C GLU A 252 0.34 19.22 -4.07
N ARG A 253 0.74 20.46 -3.76
CA ARG A 253 -0.15 21.64 -3.91
C ARG A 253 -0.59 21.85 -5.35
N LEU A 254 0.30 21.63 -6.31
CA LEU A 254 -0.04 21.72 -7.73
C LEU A 254 -1.08 20.65 -8.12
N LEU A 255 -0.93 19.42 -7.64
CA LEU A 255 -1.96 18.39 -7.83
C LEU A 255 -3.29 18.80 -7.20
N ASP A 256 -3.28 19.32 -5.99
CA ASP A 256 -4.49 19.73 -5.28
C ASP A 256 -5.20 20.88 -6.00
N ALA A 257 -4.46 21.86 -6.53
CA ALA A 257 -4.98 23.05 -7.19
C ALA A 257 -5.43 22.83 -8.65
N ALA A 258 -4.91 21.79 -9.32
CA ALA A 258 -5.07 21.58 -10.76
C ALA A 258 -5.69 20.21 -11.08
N PRO A 259 -7.04 20.07 -11.08
CA PRO A 259 -7.72 18.78 -11.34
C PRO A 259 -7.32 18.10 -12.65
N TRP A 260 -6.99 18.84 -13.68
CA TRP A 260 -6.54 18.28 -14.96
C TRP A 260 -5.18 17.56 -14.88
N LEU A 261 -4.41 17.75 -13.81
CA LEU A 261 -3.18 17.01 -13.54
C LEU A 261 -3.43 15.64 -12.91
N TYR A 262 -4.67 15.20 -12.74
CA TYR A 262 -5.00 13.88 -12.21
C TYR A 262 -4.20 12.74 -12.87
N PRO A 263 -3.95 12.73 -14.19
CA PRO A 263 -3.11 11.69 -14.81
C PRO A 263 -1.65 11.69 -14.32
N LEU A 264 -1.14 12.81 -13.80
CA LEU A 264 0.22 12.95 -13.25
C LEU A 264 0.31 12.63 -11.76
N SER A 265 -0.78 12.23 -11.12
CA SER A 265 -0.71 11.67 -9.76
C SER A 265 -0.27 10.21 -9.81
N ASP A 266 0.67 9.83 -8.94
CA ASP A 266 1.16 8.45 -8.86
C ASP A 266 0.13 7.51 -8.24
N TYR A 267 -0.48 7.94 -7.12
CA TYR A 267 -1.50 7.17 -6.41
C TYR A 267 -2.87 7.81 -6.49
N LYS A 268 -3.89 6.97 -6.66
CA LYS A 268 -5.30 7.31 -6.59
C LYS A 268 -5.89 6.72 -5.33
N LEU A 269 -6.57 7.55 -4.55
CA LEU A 269 -7.40 7.13 -3.43
C LEU A 269 -8.83 6.96 -3.91
N LEU A 270 -9.38 5.78 -3.70
CA LEU A 270 -10.78 5.46 -3.94
C LEU A 270 -11.42 5.09 -2.61
N VAL A 271 -12.49 5.74 -2.26
CA VAL A 271 -13.27 5.46 -1.04
C VAL A 271 -14.59 4.85 -1.45
N PHE A 272 -14.83 3.65 -0.97
CA PHE A 272 -16.06 2.92 -1.24
C PHE A 272 -16.86 2.70 0.04
N THR A 273 -18.18 2.57 -0.10
CA THR A 273 -19.06 2.07 0.94
C THR A 273 -19.59 0.70 0.55
N ARG A 274 -19.57 -0.26 1.48
CA ARG A 274 -20.21 -1.55 1.24
C ARG A 274 -21.71 -1.39 1.24
N SER A 275 -22.35 -1.79 0.13
CA SER A 275 -23.79 -1.68 -0.05
C SER A 275 -24.56 -2.38 1.09
N SER A 276 -25.61 -1.73 1.55
CA SER A 276 -26.55 -2.29 2.52
C SER A 276 -27.51 -3.30 1.90
N ARG A 277 -27.67 -3.26 0.56
CA ARG A 277 -28.51 -4.22 -0.17
C ARG A 277 -27.83 -5.59 -0.21
N ALA A 278 -28.60 -6.66 -0.02
CA ALA A 278 -28.12 -8.00 -0.32
C ALA A 278 -27.84 -8.05 -1.84
N VAL A 279 -26.60 -8.22 -2.23
CA VAL A 279 -26.33 -8.85 -3.52
C VAL A 279 -26.76 -10.30 -3.28
N ASP A 280 -27.87 -10.70 -3.89
CA ASP A 280 -28.35 -12.07 -3.78
C ASP A 280 -27.19 -13.00 -4.08
N ASP A 281 -26.91 -13.90 -3.14
CA ASP A 281 -25.98 -15.00 -3.33
C ASP A 281 -26.47 -15.79 -4.56
N VAL A 282 -25.96 -15.46 -5.73
CA VAL A 282 -26.07 -16.33 -6.89
C VAL A 282 -25.18 -17.52 -6.58
N SER A 283 -25.77 -18.51 -5.93
CA SER A 283 -25.18 -19.84 -5.79
C SER A 283 -24.80 -20.33 -7.19
N PRO A 284 -23.58 -20.76 -7.44
CA PRO A 284 -23.26 -21.43 -8.69
C PRO A 284 -24.04 -22.75 -8.72
N THR A 285 -24.97 -22.82 -9.66
CA THR A 285 -25.59 -24.10 -10.07
C THR A 285 -24.57 -24.93 -10.83
#